data_ba63e29ac4d2469d12e277cbe40325a0
#
_entry.id   ba63e29ac4d2469d12e277cbe40325a0
#
_cell.length_a   1.000
_cell.length_b   1.000
_cell.length_c   1.000
_cell.angle_alpha   90.00
_cell.angle_beta   90.00
_cell.angle_gamma   90.00
#
_symmetry.space_group_name_H-M   'P 1'
#
loop_
_entity.id
_entity.type
_entity.pdbx_description
1 polymer ?
#
loop_
_entity_poly.entity_id
_entity_poly.type
_entity_poly.pdbx_seq_one_letter_code
_entity_poly.pdbx_strand_id
1 'polypeptide(L)'
;MPPTRRQLLGLGLGGVVAVGTGFPAAAVATDDREWSVRSRIRPPRFQDAWFPITAYGATPDNATAGIARAIRACHDSGGGHVVVPPGVWQTGAINLLSKVDLHLEEGATLRFSTDPADYLPVVRTRWQAVEVYNYSPLIRAEGQTDIAITGTGTLDGAGDNEHWWYWIGSGQHGWRPGLPNQRADWGELERMNNEQVPVDQRVFGAGHYLRPSFIQPFRCTNVLIEGVTVRNSPMWTIHPLECRNVTVQGVTVDNLGPNGDGCNPESCSDVLIRHCTFKTHDDCIAIKSGRDADGRRLGLPSRGIIIEDCTFVSGGAAVAVGSEMSGGVEDVWVRRLSMPADPAADEAWMQWVLCVKSTSTRGGYVRNIDVHDVDSRAWMYRPLEITFSYMGGGNQSLFPEVSDIRFDRVRVARAERAYRMLGAESRRIRSVAVTNSRFDVVAAEAVVQYADDVTIRNVWIGGDRVG
;
A
#
# COMPACT_ATOMS: atom_id res chain seq x y z
N MET A 1 9.78 -15.69 16.37
CA MET A 1 8.91 -16.60 15.60
C MET A 1 7.53 -16.47 16.19
N PRO A 2 6.48 -16.18 15.43
CA PRO A 2 5.13 -16.19 15.94
C PRO A 2 4.73 -17.64 16.28
N PRO A 3 3.89 -17.85 17.31
CA PRO A 3 3.45 -19.19 17.70
C PRO A 3 2.61 -19.83 16.58
N THR A 4 2.86 -21.10 16.32
CA THR A 4 2.11 -21.86 15.34
C THR A 4 0.69 -22.15 15.84
N ARG A 5 -0.28 -22.19 14.93
CA ARG A 5 -1.72 -22.39 15.13
C ARG A 5 -2.13 -23.55 16.06
N ARG A 6 -1.28 -24.55 16.21
CA ARG A 6 -1.55 -25.75 17.04
C ARG A 6 -1.66 -25.50 18.54
N GLN A 7 -1.18 -24.36 19.03
CA GLN A 7 -1.17 -24.07 20.47
C GLN A 7 -2.39 -23.31 20.99
N LEU A 8 -3.27 -22.81 20.07
CA LEU A 8 -4.42 -21.97 20.44
C LEU A 8 -5.81 -22.65 20.25
N LEU A 9 -5.88 -23.93 19.81
CA LEU A 9 -7.12 -24.62 19.51
C LEU A 9 -7.74 -25.40 20.68
N GLY A 10 -7.37 -25.12 21.89
CA GLY A 10 -7.78 -25.87 23.07
C GLY A 10 -8.76 -25.17 24.02
N LEU A 11 -9.77 -24.39 23.54
CA LEU A 11 -10.87 -23.95 24.44
C LEU A 11 -12.13 -23.56 23.65
N GLY A 12 -13.17 -24.39 23.78
CA GLY A 12 -14.57 -23.97 23.88
C GLY A 12 -15.40 -23.85 22.60
N LEU A 13 -16.03 -24.93 22.18
CA LEU A 13 -17.25 -24.92 21.37
C LEU A 13 -18.43 -24.41 22.24
N GLY A 14 -18.99 -23.27 21.89
CA GLY A 14 -20.22 -22.74 22.53
C GLY A 14 -20.94 -21.77 21.58
N GLY A 15 -22.10 -22.22 21.11
CA GLY A 15 -23.29 -21.46 20.71
C GLY A 15 -23.14 -20.31 19.72
N VAL A 16 -23.46 -20.53 18.43
CA VAL A 16 -23.75 -19.48 17.47
C VAL A 16 -25.12 -18.86 17.76
N VAL A 17 -25.14 -17.61 18.23
CA VAL A 17 -26.34 -16.75 18.16
C VAL A 17 -26.06 -15.67 17.14
N ALA A 18 -26.70 -15.76 15.97
CA ALA A 18 -26.69 -14.71 14.97
C ALA A 18 -27.60 -13.56 15.47
N VAL A 19 -26.98 -12.47 15.94
CA VAL A 19 -27.70 -11.21 16.17
C VAL A 19 -27.17 -10.20 15.14
N GLY A 20 -27.89 -10.09 14.04
CA GLY A 20 -27.71 -9.00 13.09
C GLY A 20 -28.27 -7.69 13.68
N THR A 21 -27.40 -6.81 14.17
CA THR A 21 -27.76 -5.41 14.44
C THR A 21 -26.73 -4.53 13.77
N GLY A 22 -27.08 -4.10 12.54
CA GLY A 22 -26.34 -3.00 11.90
C GLY A 22 -26.46 -1.75 12.77
N PHE A 23 -25.38 -0.98 12.90
CA PHE A 23 -25.45 0.35 13.51
C PHE A 23 -26.37 1.22 12.65
N PRO A 24 -27.30 2.01 13.24
CA PRO A 24 -28.00 3.02 12.46
C PRO A 24 -26.96 4.00 11.89
N ALA A 25 -27.06 4.26 10.59
CA ALA A 25 -26.23 5.25 9.91
C ALA A 25 -26.54 6.65 10.49
N ALA A 26 -25.84 7.03 11.56
CA ALA A 26 -25.79 8.42 11.97
C ALA A 26 -24.97 9.15 10.92
N ALA A 27 -25.58 10.13 10.27
CA ALA A 27 -24.87 11.03 9.36
C ALA A 27 -23.71 11.68 10.12
N VAL A 28 -22.49 11.28 9.82
CA VAL A 28 -21.28 11.95 10.33
C VAL A 28 -21.19 13.25 9.55
N ALA A 29 -21.15 14.38 10.27
CA ALA A 29 -20.79 15.64 9.65
C ALA A 29 -19.45 15.45 8.95
N THR A 30 -19.42 15.62 7.63
CA THR A 30 -18.18 15.60 6.85
C THR A 30 -17.27 16.70 7.38
N ASP A 31 -16.03 16.34 7.71
CA ASP A 31 -15.00 17.33 8.03
C ASP A 31 -14.83 18.24 6.80
N ASP A 32 -14.90 19.56 7.00
CA ASP A 32 -14.72 20.55 5.91
C ASP A 32 -13.42 20.32 5.14
N ARG A 33 -12.39 19.78 5.80
CA ARG A 33 -11.12 19.40 5.19
C ARG A 33 -11.29 18.21 4.22
N GLU A 34 -12.03 17.18 4.63
CA GLU A 34 -12.31 16.03 3.73
C GLU A 34 -13.07 16.47 2.50
N TRP A 35 -14.11 17.27 2.69
CA TRP A 35 -14.90 17.80 1.56
C TRP A 35 -14.02 18.62 0.62
N SER A 36 -13.14 19.46 1.13
CA SER A 36 -12.18 20.23 0.36
C SER A 36 -11.24 19.35 -0.45
N VAL A 37 -10.66 18.29 0.16
CA VAL A 37 -9.82 17.31 -0.54
C VAL A 37 -10.62 16.60 -1.64
N ARG A 38 -11.78 16.06 -1.30
CA ARG A 38 -12.66 15.33 -2.25
C ARG A 38 -13.05 16.20 -3.44
N SER A 39 -13.28 17.47 -3.21
CA SER A 39 -13.65 18.41 -4.28
C SER A 39 -12.53 18.65 -5.30
N ARG A 40 -11.27 18.45 -4.92
CA ARG A 40 -10.09 18.58 -5.80
C ARG A 40 -9.77 17.31 -6.57
N ILE A 41 -10.18 16.13 -6.09
CA ILE A 41 -9.92 14.87 -6.77
C ILE A 41 -10.80 14.76 -8.00
N ARG A 42 -10.19 14.74 -9.17
CA ARG A 42 -10.84 14.65 -10.48
C ARG A 42 -10.07 13.66 -11.37
N PRO A 43 -10.62 12.47 -11.64
CA PRO A 43 -10.00 11.54 -12.58
C PRO A 43 -9.79 12.21 -13.95
N PRO A 44 -8.69 11.90 -14.64
CA PRO A 44 -8.45 12.41 -16.00
C PRO A 44 -9.54 11.95 -16.97
N ARG A 45 -9.70 12.70 -18.06
CA ARG A 45 -10.57 12.34 -19.17
C ARG A 45 -9.75 12.29 -20.44
N PHE A 46 -10.05 11.34 -21.30
CA PHE A 46 -9.33 11.08 -22.53
C PHE A 46 -10.22 11.36 -23.73
N GLN A 47 -9.59 11.62 -24.88
CA GLN A 47 -10.28 11.70 -26.15
C GLN A 47 -10.79 10.31 -26.55
N ASP A 48 -11.90 10.23 -27.29
CA ASP A 48 -12.42 8.99 -27.85
C ASP A 48 -11.60 8.59 -29.09
N ALA A 49 -10.33 8.28 -28.87
CA ALA A 49 -9.36 7.85 -29.87
C ALA A 49 -8.67 6.57 -29.38
N TRP A 50 -8.68 5.54 -30.24
CA TRP A 50 -8.30 4.16 -29.88
C TRP A 50 -7.09 3.70 -30.65
N PHE A 51 -6.07 3.20 -29.96
CA PHE A 51 -4.77 2.78 -30.48
C PHE A 51 -4.49 1.31 -30.10
N PRO A 52 -5.08 0.33 -30.84
CA PRO A 52 -4.84 -1.10 -30.54
C PRO A 52 -3.37 -1.45 -30.73
N ILE A 53 -2.75 -2.08 -29.73
CA ILE A 53 -1.32 -2.45 -29.75
C ILE A 53 -0.95 -3.31 -30.96
N THR A 54 -1.91 -4.10 -31.47
CA THR A 54 -1.75 -4.95 -32.68
C THR A 54 -1.52 -4.15 -33.95
N ALA A 55 -2.15 -2.97 -34.09
CA ALA A 55 -1.93 -2.06 -35.20
C ALA A 55 -0.51 -1.46 -35.21
N TYR A 56 0.18 -1.54 -34.06
CA TYR A 56 1.56 -1.08 -33.88
C TYR A 56 2.57 -2.21 -33.80
N GLY A 57 2.18 -3.41 -34.25
CA GLY A 57 3.06 -4.56 -34.38
C GLY A 57 3.38 -5.27 -33.06
N ALA A 58 2.50 -5.20 -32.07
CA ALA A 58 2.56 -6.08 -30.91
C ALA A 58 2.16 -7.50 -31.33
N THR A 59 2.89 -8.49 -30.83
CA THR A 59 2.54 -9.91 -30.93
C THR A 59 2.39 -10.50 -29.55
N PRO A 60 1.67 -11.62 -29.38
CA PRO A 60 1.53 -12.26 -28.06
C PRO A 60 2.86 -12.55 -27.36
N ASP A 61 3.88 -12.99 -28.11
CA ASP A 61 5.20 -13.35 -27.57
C ASP A 61 6.09 -12.13 -27.31
N ASN A 62 5.81 -10.97 -27.93
CA ASN A 62 6.58 -9.73 -27.74
C ASN A 62 5.72 -8.50 -28.06
N ALA A 63 5.14 -7.91 -27.02
CA ALA A 63 4.31 -6.73 -27.15
C ALA A 63 5.05 -5.42 -26.81
N THR A 64 6.23 -5.47 -26.20
CA THR A 64 6.95 -4.30 -25.63
C THR A 64 7.07 -3.15 -26.63
N ALA A 65 7.66 -3.42 -27.79
CA ALA A 65 7.89 -2.38 -28.80
C ALA A 65 6.60 -1.89 -29.43
N GLY A 66 5.59 -2.77 -29.61
CA GLY A 66 4.24 -2.42 -30.11
C GLY A 66 3.51 -1.50 -29.14
N ILE A 67 3.51 -1.82 -27.85
CA ILE A 67 2.92 -0.99 -26.79
C ILE A 67 3.61 0.38 -26.76
N ALA A 68 4.94 0.43 -26.78
CA ALA A 68 5.69 1.69 -26.76
C ALA A 68 5.35 2.59 -27.98
N ARG A 69 5.19 2.01 -29.17
CA ARG A 69 4.77 2.77 -30.39
C ARG A 69 3.33 3.24 -30.28
N ALA A 70 2.41 2.41 -29.78
CA ALA A 70 1.02 2.79 -29.57
C ALA A 70 0.88 3.95 -28.57
N ILE A 71 1.60 3.87 -27.43
CA ILE A 71 1.66 4.95 -26.42
C ILE A 71 2.16 6.26 -27.05
N ARG A 72 3.23 6.22 -27.82
CA ARG A 72 3.77 7.40 -28.48
C ARG A 72 2.78 7.99 -29.50
N ALA A 73 2.20 7.15 -30.36
CA ALA A 73 1.22 7.59 -31.33
C ALA A 73 -0.02 8.22 -30.67
N CYS A 74 -0.51 7.61 -29.60
CA CYS A 74 -1.61 8.14 -28.79
C CYS A 74 -1.26 9.51 -28.20
N HIS A 75 -0.09 9.61 -27.54
CA HIS A 75 0.41 10.87 -26.97
C HIS A 75 0.54 11.98 -28.04
N ASP A 76 1.20 11.68 -29.16
CA ASP A 76 1.47 12.64 -30.23
C ASP A 76 0.18 13.10 -30.91
N SER A 77 -0.89 12.30 -30.90
CA SER A 77 -2.21 12.68 -31.44
C SER A 77 -3.05 13.55 -30.49
N GLY A 78 -2.53 13.83 -29.28
CA GLY A 78 -3.24 14.61 -28.26
C GLY A 78 -3.87 13.79 -27.15
N GLY A 79 -3.75 12.46 -27.18
CA GLY A 79 -4.19 11.52 -26.15
C GLY A 79 -5.30 10.57 -26.63
N GLY A 80 -5.67 9.63 -25.75
CA GLY A 80 -6.68 8.61 -26.03
C GLY A 80 -6.40 7.30 -25.27
N HIS A 81 -6.86 6.18 -25.86
CA HIS A 81 -6.80 4.87 -25.27
C HIS A 81 -5.86 3.93 -26.04
N VAL A 82 -4.79 3.47 -25.41
CA VAL A 82 -3.94 2.41 -25.94
C VAL A 82 -4.54 1.07 -25.52
N VAL A 83 -5.05 0.30 -26.49
CA VAL A 83 -5.87 -0.87 -26.23
C VAL A 83 -5.06 -2.16 -26.28
N VAL A 84 -5.14 -2.92 -25.20
CA VAL A 84 -4.65 -4.29 -25.11
C VAL A 84 -5.85 -5.24 -25.32
N PRO A 85 -5.97 -5.92 -26.45
CA PRO A 85 -7.09 -6.81 -26.71
C PRO A 85 -6.98 -8.13 -25.93
N PRO A 86 -8.08 -8.94 -25.88
CA PRO A 86 -8.06 -10.23 -25.21
C PRO A 86 -6.90 -11.11 -25.64
N GLY A 87 -6.35 -11.88 -24.70
CA GLY A 87 -5.19 -12.76 -24.90
C GLY A 87 -4.06 -12.45 -23.91
N VAL A 88 -2.99 -13.24 -23.99
CA VAL A 88 -1.79 -13.06 -23.15
C VAL A 88 -0.70 -12.40 -24.00
N TRP A 89 -0.20 -11.28 -23.53
CA TRP A 89 0.80 -10.44 -24.19
C TRP A 89 2.04 -10.33 -23.33
N GLN A 90 3.16 -10.92 -23.80
CA GLN A 90 4.44 -10.82 -23.09
C GLN A 90 5.06 -9.44 -23.30
N THR A 91 5.49 -8.81 -22.22
CA THR A 91 6.07 -7.45 -22.28
C THR A 91 7.19 -7.24 -21.26
N GLY A 92 8.14 -6.38 -21.58
CA GLY A 92 9.06 -5.76 -20.63
C GLY A 92 8.48 -4.51 -20.02
N ALA A 93 9.35 -3.57 -19.61
CA ALA A 93 8.92 -2.30 -18.99
C ALA A 93 8.04 -1.46 -19.92
N ILE A 94 6.98 -0.88 -19.36
CA ILE A 94 6.08 0.07 -20.04
C ILE A 94 6.30 1.46 -19.47
N ASN A 95 6.50 2.47 -20.33
CA ASN A 95 6.57 3.87 -19.95
C ASN A 95 5.37 4.63 -20.47
N LEU A 96 4.50 5.10 -19.57
CA LEU A 96 3.32 5.89 -19.94
C LEU A 96 3.71 7.35 -20.21
N LEU A 97 3.02 7.97 -21.16
CA LEU A 97 3.14 9.37 -21.50
C LEU A 97 1.86 10.12 -21.17
N SER A 98 1.94 11.44 -21.11
CA SER A 98 0.79 12.30 -20.78
C SER A 98 -0.38 12.10 -21.75
N LYS A 99 -1.59 12.16 -21.20
CA LYS A 99 -2.87 12.00 -21.91
C LYS A 99 -3.09 10.59 -22.49
N VAL A 100 -2.40 9.58 -21.96
CA VAL A 100 -2.54 8.19 -22.38
C VAL A 100 -3.24 7.39 -21.30
N ASP A 101 -4.29 6.66 -21.69
CA ASP A 101 -4.90 5.57 -20.95
C ASP A 101 -4.44 4.24 -21.54
N LEU A 102 -3.79 3.41 -20.75
CA LEU A 102 -3.50 2.02 -21.08
C LEU A 102 -4.71 1.17 -20.72
N HIS A 103 -5.54 0.86 -21.71
CA HIS A 103 -6.81 0.17 -21.53
C HIS A 103 -6.68 -1.34 -21.81
N LEU A 104 -6.95 -2.16 -20.80
CA LEU A 104 -6.95 -3.61 -20.92
C LEU A 104 -8.37 -4.13 -21.06
N GLU A 105 -8.74 -4.67 -22.23
CA GLU A 105 -10.04 -5.27 -22.44
C GLU A 105 -10.27 -6.50 -21.56
N GLU A 106 -11.52 -6.90 -21.41
CA GLU A 106 -11.85 -8.17 -20.72
C GLU A 106 -11.13 -9.35 -21.37
N GLY A 107 -10.49 -10.19 -20.54
CA GLY A 107 -9.68 -11.32 -21.02
C GLY A 107 -8.27 -10.96 -21.50
N ALA A 108 -7.88 -9.69 -21.50
CA ALA A 108 -6.51 -9.25 -21.75
C ALA A 108 -5.62 -9.54 -20.54
N THR A 109 -4.41 -10.05 -20.79
CA THR A 109 -3.37 -10.18 -19.76
C THR A 109 -2.05 -9.64 -20.31
N LEU A 110 -1.50 -8.60 -19.67
CA LEU A 110 -0.11 -8.21 -19.84
C LEU A 110 0.72 -9.00 -18.85
N ARG A 111 1.55 -9.91 -19.36
CA ARG A 111 2.49 -10.68 -18.55
C ARG A 111 3.89 -10.12 -18.70
N PHE A 112 4.44 -9.65 -17.58
CA PHE A 112 5.73 -8.98 -17.55
C PHE A 112 6.89 -9.97 -17.52
N SER A 113 7.97 -9.60 -18.22
CA SER A 113 9.21 -10.36 -18.24
C SER A 113 9.79 -10.53 -16.84
N THR A 114 10.37 -11.68 -16.59
CA THR A 114 11.13 -11.99 -15.37
C THR A 114 12.63 -11.79 -15.54
N ASP A 115 13.09 -11.37 -16.73
CA ASP A 115 14.48 -10.99 -16.97
C ASP A 115 14.74 -9.54 -16.52
N PRO A 116 15.60 -9.31 -15.53
CA PRO A 116 15.94 -7.95 -15.08
C PRO A 116 16.51 -7.05 -16.16
N ALA A 117 17.12 -7.63 -17.21
CA ALA A 117 17.67 -6.85 -18.33
C ALA A 117 16.60 -6.04 -19.09
N ASP A 118 15.34 -6.53 -19.11
CA ASP A 118 14.20 -5.85 -19.75
C ASP A 118 13.74 -4.59 -18.99
N TYR A 119 14.33 -4.31 -17.82
CA TYR A 119 14.06 -3.16 -16.98
C TYR A 119 15.25 -2.18 -16.89
N LEU A 120 16.20 -2.31 -17.82
CA LEU A 120 17.32 -1.39 -17.99
C LEU A 120 17.08 -0.45 -19.19
N PRO A 121 17.70 0.74 -19.21
CA PRO A 121 18.64 1.27 -18.22
C PRO A 121 17.98 1.61 -16.89
N VAL A 122 18.78 1.73 -15.83
CA VAL A 122 18.31 2.20 -14.52
C VAL A 122 17.62 3.55 -14.62
N VAL A 123 16.61 3.74 -13.80
CA VAL A 123 15.83 4.99 -13.73
C VAL A 123 15.85 5.55 -12.30
N ARG A 124 15.71 6.87 -12.19
CA ARG A 124 15.49 7.47 -10.87
C ARG A 124 14.16 7.03 -10.31
N THR A 125 14.18 6.56 -9.08
CA THR A 125 13.03 6.05 -8.35
C THR A 125 13.25 6.16 -6.84
N ARG A 126 12.38 5.55 -6.03
CA ARG A 126 12.66 5.20 -4.64
C ARG A 126 12.50 3.70 -4.44
N TRP A 127 13.41 3.15 -3.67
CA TRP A 127 13.32 1.78 -3.19
C TRP A 127 13.17 1.78 -1.66
N GLN A 128 12.10 1.18 -1.16
CA GLN A 128 11.69 1.30 0.25
C GLN A 128 11.79 2.73 0.79
N ALA A 129 11.28 3.68 -0.01
CA ALA A 129 11.22 5.11 0.28
C ALA A 129 12.58 5.83 0.39
N VAL A 130 13.66 5.25 -0.15
CA VAL A 130 14.99 5.86 -0.31
C VAL A 130 15.23 6.16 -1.79
N GLU A 131 15.67 7.38 -2.12
CA GLU A 131 15.98 7.79 -3.49
C GLU A 131 17.18 7.00 -4.06
N VAL A 132 17.03 6.52 -5.29
CA VAL A 132 17.99 5.60 -5.93
C VAL A 132 17.83 5.60 -7.45
N TYR A 133 18.85 5.23 -8.20
CA TYR A 133 18.73 4.74 -9.57
C TYR A 133 18.71 3.22 -9.55
N ASN A 134 17.61 2.63 -10.00
CA ASN A 134 17.35 1.19 -9.95
C ASN A 134 16.71 0.70 -11.24
N TYR A 135 16.49 -0.59 -11.38
CA TYR A 135 15.63 -1.15 -12.41
C TYR A 135 14.33 -0.37 -12.55
N SER A 136 13.88 -0.17 -13.79
CA SER A 136 12.58 0.44 -14.04
C SER A 136 11.47 -0.33 -13.32
N PRO A 137 10.48 0.34 -12.70
CA PRO A 137 9.19 -0.29 -12.42
C PRO A 137 8.62 -0.94 -13.66
N LEU A 138 7.77 -1.97 -13.49
CA LEU A 138 7.17 -2.68 -14.62
C LEU A 138 6.32 -1.74 -15.48
N ILE A 139 5.54 -0.88 -14.84
CA ILE A 139 4.86 0.25 -15.48
C ILE A 139 5.29 1.53 -14.77
N ARG A 140 5.94 2.42 -15.49
CA ARG A 140 6.35 3.73 -14.98
C ARG A 140 5.73 4.88 -15.77
N ALA A 141 5.67 6.01 -15.11
CA ALA A 141 5.51 7.33 -15.72
C ALA A 141 6.31 8.32 -14.90
N GLU A 142 6.97 9.31 -15.51
CA GLU A 142 7.68 10.33 -14.74
C GLU A 142 7.33 11.72 -15.26
N GLY A 143 6.85 12.59 -14.35
CA GLY A 143 6.50 13.97 -14.68
C GLY A 143 5.31 14.11 -15.64
N GLN A 144 4.46 13.06 -15.76
CA GLN A 144 3.37 13.03 -16.71
C GLN A 144 2.06 13.59 -16.11
N THR A 145 1.17 14.02 -16.98
CA THR A 145 -0.15 14.56 -16.61
C THR A 145 -1.24 13.82 -17.38
N ASP A 146 -2.37 13.56 -16.69
CA ASP A 146 -3.51 12.87 -17.28
C ASP A 146 -3.11 11.48 -17.83
N ILE A 147 -2.76 10.59 -16.95
CA ILE A 147 -2.42 9.19 -17.28
C ILE A 147 -3.41 8.23 -16.63
N ALA A 148 -3.68 7.12 -17.30
CA ALA A 148 -4.51 6.08 -16.72
C ALA A 148 -4.05 4.66 -17.09
N ILE A 149 -4.49 3.72 -16.26
CA ILE A 149 -4.52 2.28 -16.53
C ILE A 149 -5.95 1.85 -16.22
N THR A 150 -6.70 1.41 -17.24
CA THR A 150 -8.13 1.10 -17.09
C THR A 150 -8.52 -0.24 -17.71
N GLY A 151 -9.79 -0.61 -17.54
CA GLY A 151 -10.36 -1.83 -18.08
C GLY A 151 -10.51 -2.93 -17.04
N THR A 152 -10.80 -4.16 -17.49
CA THR A 152 -11.05 -5.33 -16.62
C THR A 152 -10.03 -6.46 -16.83
N GLY A 153 -8.98 -6.19 -17.61
CA GLY A 153 -7.90 -7.14 -17.84
C GLY A 153 -6.94 -7.29 -16.65
N THR A 154 -5.91 -8.08 -16.86
CA THR A 154 -4.94 -8.46 -15.81
C THR A 154 -3.54 -7.95 -16.12
N LEU A 155 -2.89 -7.41 -15.11
CA LEU A 155 -1.46 -7.11 -15.07
C LEU A 155 -0.78 -8.18 -14.22
N ASP A 156 0.06 -9.02 -14.82
CA ASP A 156 0.75 -10.15 -14.15
C ASP A 156 2.26 -9.90 -14.13
N GLY A 157 2.79 -9.57 -12.98
CA GLY A 157 4.23 -9.31 -12.77
C GLY A 157 5.09 -10.55 -12.78
N ALA A 158 4.47 -11.75 -12.89
CA ALA A 158 5.12 -13.05 -12.95
C ALA A 158 6.13 -13.31 -11.80
N GLY A 159 5.97 -12.61 -10.66
CA GLY A 159 6.75 -12.86 -9.45
C GLY A 159 6.34 -14.17 -8.80
N ASP A 160 7.33 -14.97 -8.45
CA ASP A 160 7.20 -16.23 -7.72
C ASP A 160 8.52 -16.58 -7.02
N ASN A 161 8.59 -17.76 -6.39
CA ASN A 161 9.77 -18.22 -5.67
C ASN A 161 10.99 -18.53 -6.58
N GLU A 162 10.81 -18.62 -7.89
CA GLU A 162 11.87 -18.80 -8.87
C GLU A 162 12.25 -17.48 -9.56
N HIS A 163 11.36 -16.49 -9.49
CA HIS A 163 11.51 -15.18 -10.12
C HIS A 163 11.22 -14.06 -9.12
N TRP A 164 12.06 -13.06 -9.03
CA TRP A 164 11.95 -11.88 -8.19
C TRP A 164 11.90 -12.12 -6.68
N TRP A 165 10.99 -13.00 -6.16
CA TRP A 165 10.73 -13.10 -4.74
C TRP A 165 11.92 -13.67 -3.95
N TYR A 166 12.69 -14.59 -4.51
CA TYR A 166 13.88 -15.12 -3.84
C TYR A 166 14.95 -14.05 -3.57
N TRP A 167 14.91 -12.91 -4.30
CA TRP A 167 15.84 -11.81 -4.06
C TRP A 167 15.72 -11.20 -2.67
N ILE A 168 14.59 -11.39 -1.95
CA ILE A 168 14.48 -11.01 -0.52
C ILE A 168 15.54 -11.70 0.36
N GLY A 169 16.10 -12.83 -0.09
CA GLY A 169 17.07 -13.60 0.66
C GLY A 169 16.47 -14.50 1.74
N SER A 170 15.19 -14.86 1.64
CA SER A 170 14.49 -15.76 2.56
C SER A 170 14.15 -17.09 1.93
N GLY A 171 14.43 -18.21 2.63
CA GLY A 171 14.05 -19.54 2.16
C GLY A 171 12.54 -19.73 2.01
N GLN A 172 11.73 -18.98 2.74
CA GLN A 172 10.27 -18.96 2.58
C GLN A 172 9.85 -18.52 1.17
N HIS A 173 10.67 -17.72 0.50
CA HIS A 173 10.42 -17.20 -0.84
C HIS A 173 11.42 -17.75 -1.87
N GLY A 174 11.87 -19.00 -1.70
CA GLY A 174 12.68 -19.71 -2.68
C GLY A 174 14.18 -19.42 -2.65
N TRP A 175 14.67 -18.49 -1.80
CA TRP A 175 16.10 -18.28 -1.70
C TRP A 175 16.83 -19.46 -1.05
N ARG A 176 18.00 -19.80 -1.59
CA ARG A 176 18.92 -20.82 -1.05
C ARG A 176 20.36 -20.34 -1.18
N PRO A 177 21.30 -20.88 -0.36
CA PRO A 177 22.70 -20.54 -0.48
C PRO A 177 23.26 -20.64 -1.90
N GLY A 178 23.99 -19.61 -2.34
CA GLY A 178 24.52 -19.49 -3.69
C GLY A 178 23.65 -18.69 -4.64
N LEU A 179 22.37 -18.43 -4.34
CA LEU A 179 21.56 -17.49 -5.12
C LEU A 179 21.81 -16.05 -4.70
N PRO A 180 21.73 -15.11 -5.63
CA PRO A 180 21.82 -13.70 -5.31
C PRO A 180 20.64 -13.23 -4.45
N ASN A 181 20.84 -12.12 -3.74
CA ASN A 181 19.77 -11.48 -2.96
C ASN A 181 20.06 -10.00 -2.69
N GLN A 182 19.03 -9.28 -2.27
CA GLN A 182 19.06 -7.82 -2.06
C GLN A 182 19.74 -7.35 -0.76
N ARG A 183 20.15 -8.23 0.15
CA ARG A 183 20.56 -7.84 1.51
C ARG A 183 21.77 -6.91 1.52
N ALA A 184 22.78 -7.20 0.71
CA ALA A 184 23.98 -6.35 0.59
C ALA A 184 23.64 -4.99 -0.04
N ASP A 185 22.89 -5.00 -1.13
CA ASP A 185 22.45 -3.80 -1.84
C ASP A 185 21.58 -2.91 -0.93
N TRP A 186 20.69 -3.54 -0.18
CA TRP A 186 19.86 -2.85 0.80
C TRP A 186 20.69 -2.17 1.90
N GLY A 187 21.63 -2.90 2.49
CA GLY A 187 22.53 -2.35 3.51
C GLY A 187 23.37 -1.18 2.98
N GLU A 188 23.84 -1.28 1.76
CA GLU A 188 24.59 -0.20 1.11
C GLU A 188 23.70 1.02 0.82
N LEU A 189 22.49 0.81 0.32
CA LEU A 189 21.54 1.92 0.07
C LEU A 189 21.13 2.62 1.39
N GLU A 190 20.94 1.87 2.48
CA GLU A 190 20.68 2.45 3.81
C GLU A 190 21.88 3.29 4.30
N ARG A 191 23.10 2.80 4.12
CA ARG A 191 24.31 3.55 4.43
C ARG A 191 24.40 4.85 3.62
N MET A 192 24.21 4.76 2.31
CA MET A 192 24.20 5.93 1.40
C MET A 192 23.13 6.95 1.78
N ASN A 193 21.94 6.49 2.19
CA ASN A 193 20.88 7.37 2.69
C ASN A 193 21.32 8.11 3.97
N ASN A 194 21.85 7.39 4.94
CA ASN A 194 22.23 7.98 6.23
C ASN A 194 23.43 8.94 6.10
N GLU A 195 24.37 8.65 5.21
CA GLU A 195 25.52 9.47 4.90
C GLU A 195 25.20 10.59 3.89
N GLN A 196 23.98 10.65 3.37
CA GLN A 196 23.53 11.62 2.37
C GLN A 196 24.40 11.65 1.11
N VAL A 197 24.85 10.45 0.67
CA VAL A 197 25.53 10.31 -0.63
C VAL A 197 24.61 10.86 -1.73
N PRO A 198 25.13 11.66 -2.70
CA PRO A 198 24.32 12.17 -3.80
C PRO A 198 23.54 11.08 -4.53
N VAL A 199 22.28 11.34 -4.89
CA VAL A 199 21.36 10.33 -5.44
C VAL A 199 21.86 9.76 -6.76
N ASP A 200 22.53 10.56 -7.59
CA ASP A 200 23.14 10.15 -8.86
C ASP A 200 24.30 9.14 -8.70
N GLN A 201 24.84 9.01 -7.50
CA GLN A 201 25.83 8.00 -7.15
C GLN A 201 25.23 6.72 -6.57
N ARG A 202 23.92 6.70 -6.27
CA ARG A 202 23.20 5.54 -5.75
C ARG A 202 22.63 4.73 -6.91
N VAL A 203 23.47 3.92 -7.57
CA VAL A 203 23.11 3.20 -8.79
C VAL A 203 23.13 1.70 -8.55
N PHE A 204 21.94 1.07 -8.68
CA PHE A 204 21.70 -0.36 -8.44
C PHE A 204 20.98 -0.97 -9.66
N GLY A 205 21.76 -1.37 -10.66
CA GLY A 205 21.27 -1.97 -11.92
C GLY A 205 21.80 -3.39 -12.10
N ALA A 206 22.36 -3.66 -13.28
CA ALA A 206 22.93 -4.97 -13.60
C ALA A 206 23.91 -5.45 -12.52
N GLY A 207 23.67 -6.67 -12.01
CA GLY A 207 24.47 -7.25 -10.92
C GLY A 207 24.01 -6.86 -9.51
N HIS A 208 22.96 -6.04 -9.37
CA HIS A 208 22.28 -5.71 -8.13
C HIS A 208 20.87 -6.29 -8.09
N TYR A 209 20.28 -6.41 -6.89
CA TYR A 209 19.09 -7.23 -6.70
C TYR A 209 17.97 -6.52 -5.94
N LEU A 210 17.89 -5.19 -6.05
CA LEU A 210 16.76 -4.42 -5.50
C LEU A 210 15.54 -4.60 -6.42
N ARG A 211 14.53 -5.32 -5.97
CA ARG A 211 13.33 -5.63 -6.75
C ARG A 211 12.53 -4.37 -7.11
N PRO A 212 12.10 -4.18 -8.38
CA PRO A 212 11.30 -3.02 -8.76
C PRO A 212 9.87 -3.09 -8.22
N SER A 213 9.22 -1.92 -8.06
CA SER A 213 7.76 -1.84 -7.87
C SER A 213 7.03 -2.19 -9.18
N PHE A 214 5.74 -2.52 -9.12
CA PHE A 214 4.98 -2.84 -10.33
C PHE A 214 4.54 -1.57 -11.06
N ILE A 215 3.58 -0.81 -10.48
CA ILE A 215 3.02 0.41 -11.09
C ILE A 215 3.53 1.60 -10.30
N GLN A 216 4.40 2.41 -10.91
CA GLN A 216 4.97 3.57 -10.24
C GLN A 216 4.88 4.83 -11.11
N PRO A 217 3.79 5.60 -11.03
CA PRO A 217 3.82 6.99 -11.46
C PRO A 217 4.67 7.82 -10.48
N PHE A 218 5.61 8.59 -11.01
CA PHE A 218 6.52 9.43 -10.25
C PHE A 218 6.38 10.89 -10.69
N ARG A 219 6.07 11.79 -9.74
CA ARG A 219 5.84 13.21 -10.00
C ARG A 219 4.75 13.48 -11.04
N CYS A 220 3.74 12.61 -11.08
CA CYS A 220 2.63 12.73 -12.01
C CYS A 220 1.45 13.49 -11.39
N THR A 221 0.64 14.08 -12.26
CA THR A 221 -0.61 14.75 -11.87
C THR A 221 -1.78 14.15 -12.62
N ASN A 222 -2.94 13.99 -11.98
CA ASN A 222 -4.13 13.35 -12.52
C ASN A 222 -3.86 11.92 -12.97
N VAL A 223 -3.75 11.02 -12.02
CA VAL A 223 -3.49 9.59 -12.23
C VAL A 223 -4.75 8.79 -11.94
N LEU A 224 -5.14 7.91 -12.84
CA LEU A 224 -6.26 6.97 -12.64
C LEU A 224 -5.78 5.53 -12.83
N ILE A 225 -6.10 4.66 -11.87
CA ILE A 225 -5.97 3.20 -11.99
C ILE A 225 -7.33 2.61 -11.67
N GLU A 226 -7.97 1.97 -12.65
CA GLU A 226 -9.37 1.56 -12.53
C GLU A 226 -9.65 0.18 -13.12
N GLY A 227 -10.34 -0.65 -12.33
CA GLY A 227 -10.99 -1.89 -12.79
C GLY A 227 -10.06 -3.09 -12.99
N VAL A 228 -8.76 -2.88 -13.18
CA VAL A 228 -7.81 -3.95 -13.50
C VAL A 228 -7.53 -4.86 -12.31
N THR A 229 -7.12 -6.10 -12.62
CA THR A 229 -6.51 -7.01 -11.64
C THR A 229 -4.99 -6.91 -11.75
N VAL A 230 -4.30 -6.71 -10.61
CA VAL A 230 -2.83 -6.68 -10.53
C VAL A 230 -2.37 -7.82 -9.64
N ARG A 231 -1.48 -8.68 -10.14
CA ARG A 231 -1.00 -9.84 -9.39
C ARG A 231 0.48 -10.11 -9.56
N ASN A 232 1.04 -10.91 -8.64
CA ASN A 232 2.40 -11.42 -8.70
C ASN A 232 3.45 -10.32 -8.90
N SER A 233 3.32 -9.20 -8.18
CA SER A 233 4.31 -8.12 -8.23
C SER A 233 5.68 -8.58 -7.71
N PRO A 234 6.78 -8.08 -8.26
CA PRO A 234 8.10 -8.29 -7.69
C PRO A 234 8.23 -7.77 -6.25
N MET A 235 7.57 -6.65 -5.94
CA MET A 235 7.60 -5.96 -4.65
C MET A 235 6.29 -5.16 -4.45
N TRP A 236 6.32 -3.90 -4.06
CA TRP A 236 5.15 -3.02 -3.91
C TRP A 236 4.35 -2.95 -5.20
N THR A 237 3.04 -3.12 -5.11
CA THR A 237 2.19 -3.29 -6.29
C THR A 237 1.82 -1.96 -6.94
N ILE A 238 1.07 -1.09 -6.26
CA ILE A 238 0.71 0.23 -6.76
C ILE A 238 1.43 1.28 -5.91
N HIS A 239 2.39 1.97 -6.50
CA HIS A 239 3.27 2.89 -5.79
C HIS A 239 3.29 4.29 -6.42
N PRO A 240 2.21 5.07 -6.27
CA PRO A 240 2.26 6.48 -6.67
C PRO A 240 3.28 7.22 -5.80
N LEU A 241 4.24 7.88 -6.45
CA LEU A 241 5.36 8.53 -5.81
C LEU A 241 5.38 10.03 -6.15
N GLU A 242 5.32 10.90 -5.13
CA GLU A 242 5.27 12.36 -5.30
C GLU A 242 4.19 12.82 -6.30
N CYS A 243 3.05 12.11 -6.33
CA CYS A 243 1.95 12.40 -7.24
C CYS A 243 0.87 13.28 -6.60
N ARG A 244 0.12 13.96 -7.45
CA ARG A 244 -1.05 14.74 -7.05
C ARG A 244 -2.28 14.34 -7.83
N ASN A 245 -3.46 14.33 -7.17
CA ASN A 245 -4.73 13.93 -7.73
C ASN A 245 -4.66 12.51 -8.31
N VAL A 246 -4.64 11.53 -7.41
CA VAL A 246 -4.55 10.10 -7.73
C VAL A 246 -5.86 9.42 -7.37
N THR A 247 -6.41 8.66 -8.30
CA THR A 247 -7.58 7.82 -8.06
C THR A 247 -7.23 6.36 -8.35
N VAL A 248 -7.44 5.49 -7.37
CA VAL A 248 -7.37 4.03 -7.50
C VAL A 248 -8.73 3.47 -7.15
N GLN A 249 -9.45 2.91 -8.13
CA GLN A 249 -10.82 2.46 -7.88
C GLN A 249 -11.15 1.15 -8.60
N GLY A 250 -11.94 0.30 -7.93
CA GLY A 250 -12.39 -0.97 -8.49
C GLY A 250 -11.26 -1.96 -8.83
N VAL A 251 -10.07 -1.75 -8.29
CA VAL A 251 -8.89 -2.58 -8.56
C VAL A 251 -8.87 -3.80 -7.65
N THR A 252 -8.50 -4.95 -8.20
CA THR A 252 -8.17 -6.14 -7.43
C THR A 252 -6.67 -6.33 -7.37
N VAL A 253 -6.09 -6.39 -6.17
CA VAL A 253 -4.68 -6.74 -5.94
C VAL A 253 -4.62 -8.13 -5.34
N ASP A 254 -3.89 -9.06 -6.00
CA ASP A 254 -3.58 -10.41 -5.49
C ASP A 254 -2.05 -10.61 -5.53
N ASN A 255 -1.38 -10.22 -4.45
CA ASN A 255 0.08 -10.26 -4.37
C ASN A 255 0.56 -10.85 -3.04
N LEU A 256 0.88 -12.14 -3.04
CA LEU A 256 1.36 -12.89 -1.87
C LEU A 256 2.90 -12.92 -1.78
N GLY A 257 3.60 -12.17 -2.61
CA GLY A 257 5.06 -12.05 -2.57
C GLY A 257 5.58 -11.22 -1.38
N PRO A 258 6.87 -11.33 -1.07
CA PRO A 258 7.48 -10.58 0.03
C PRO A 258 7.51 -9.07 -0.29
N ASN A 259 7.18 -8.23 0.69
CA ASN A 259 6.90 -6.80 0.53
C ASN A 259 5.86 -6.54 -0.58
N GLY A 260 4.86 -7.43 -0.62
CA GLY A 260 3.79 -7.40 -1.62
C GLY A 260 2.68 -6.44 -1.22
N ASP A 261 3.03 -5.25 -0.72
CA ASP A 261 2.05 -4.21 -0.37
C ASP A 261 1.14 -3.89 -1.56
N GLY A 262 -0.14 -3.67 -1.30
CA GLY A 262 -1.14 -3.48 -2.35
C GLY A 262 -1.09 -2.08 -2.98
N CYS A 263 -1.18 -1.03 -2.16
CA CYS A 263 -1.13 0.34 -2.66
C CYS A 263 -0.37 1.24 -1.68
N ASN A 264 0.70 1.87 -2.14
CA ASN A 264 1.62 2.65 -1.32
C ASN A 264 1.72 4.10 -1.82
N PRO A 265 0.72 4.97 -1.55
CA PRO A 265 0.89 6.38 -1.86
C PRO A 265 2.04 6.96 -1.02
N GLU A 266 3.10 7.41 -1.70
CA GLU A 266 4.30 7.97 -1.05
C GLU A 266 4.49 9.43 -1.42
N SER A 267 4.51 10.31 -0.43
CA SER A 267 4.63 11.76 -0.62
C SER A 267 3.58 12.32 -1.61
N CYS A 268 2.37 11.77 -1.56
CA CYS A 268 1.27 12.12 -2.46
C CYS A 268 0.26 13.06 -1.83
N SER A 269 -0.46 13.81 -2.65
CA SER A 269 -1.57 14.66 -2.20
C SER A 269 -2.83 14.47 -3.03
N ASP A 270 -4.00 14.63 -2.38
CA ASP A 270 -5.31 14.49 -3.01
C ASP A 270 -5.47 13.08 -3.64
N VAL A 271 -5.51 12.04 -2.79
CA VAL A 271 -5.59 10.62 -3.18
C VAL A 271 -6.94 10.03 -2.80
N LEU A 272 -7.57 9.31 -3.71
CA LEU A 272 -8.78 8.52 -3.46
C LEU A 272 -8.53 7.05 -3.81
N ILE A 273 -8.70 6.17 -2.83
CA ILE A 273 -8.67 4.72 -3.00
C ILE A 273 -10.04 4.19 -2.61
N ARG A 274 -10.78 3.61 -3.56
CA ARG A 274 -12.15 3.15 -3.28
C ARG A 274 -12.55 1.91 -4.07
N HIS A 275 -13.51 1.14 -3.52
CA HIS A 275 -14.07 -0.04 -4.16
C HIS A 275 -13.02 -1.07 -4.59
N CYS A 276 -11.86 -1.09 -3.93
CA CYS A 276 -10.77 -1.99 -4.22
C CYS A 276 -10.82 -3.25 -3.35
N THR A 277 -10.29 -4.35 -3.88
CA THR A 277 -10.12 -5.61 -3.14
C THR A 277 -8.64 -5.92 -3.03
N PHE A 278 -8.16 -6.16 -1.80
CA PHE A 278 -6.77 -6.47 -1.51
C PHE A 278 -6.63 -7.87 -0.91
N LYS A 279 -5.76 -8.67 -1.52
CA LYS A 279 -5.25 -9.93 -1.01
C LYS A 279 -3.74 -9.88 -1.10
N THR A 280 -3.08 -9.55 0.01
CA THR A 280 -1.64 -9.29 0.06
C THR A 280 -0.98 -10.14 1.13
N HIS A 281 0.35 -10.27 1.06
CA HIS A 281 1.17 -10.85 2.11
C HIS A 281 1.64 -9.80 3.13
N ASP A 282 1.93 -8.59 2.66
CA ASP A 282 2.30 -7.42 3.47
C ASP A 282 1.10 -6.46 3.58
N ASP A 283 1.31 -5.18 3.90
CA ASP A 283 0.22 -4.22 4.08
C ASP A 283 -0.66 -4.09 2.82
N CYS A 284 -1.97 -3.97 2.98
CA CYS A 284 -2.86 -3.74 1.83
C CYS A 284 -2.73 -2.32 1.29
N ILE A 285 -2.81 -1.32 2.18
CA ILE A 285 -2.53 0.07 1.85
C ILE A 285 -1.51 0.59 2.84
N ALA A 286 -0.36 1.10 2.36
CA ALA A 286 0.68 1.66 3.23
C ALA A 286 1.05 3.08 2.80
N ILE A 287 0.61 4.06 3.58
CA ILE A 287 0.89 5.48 3.35
C ILE A 287 2.31 5.78 3.79
N LYS A 288 3.13 6.29 2.88
CA LYS A 288 4.56 6.55 3.08
C LYS A 288 4.92 7.99 2.71
N SER A 289 6.07 8.48 3.20
CA SER A 289 6.58 9.83 2.90
C SER A 289 8.10 9.93 3.06
N GLY A 290 8.81 8.96 2.51
CA GLY A 290 10.26 8.92 2.58
C GLY A 290 10.80 8.29 3.87
N ARG A 291 12.03 7.81 3.80
CA ARG A 291 12.71 7.07 4.88
C ARG A 291 13.90 7.85 5.43
N ASP A 292 13.95 7.98 6.75
CA ASP A 292 15.09 8.49 7.53
C ASP A 292 15.63 9.82 6.98
N ALA A 293 16.93 9.87 6.65
CA ALA A 293 17.60 11.09 6.22
C ALA A 293 17.01 11.68 4.93
N ASP A 294 16.73 10.85 3.91
CA ASP A 294 16.08 11.33 2.66
C ASP A 294 14.69 11.87 2.90
N GLY A 295 13.85 11.13 3.66
CA GLY A 295 12.51 11.58 3.97
C GLY A 295 12.48 12.91 4.72
N ARG A 296 13.37 13.08 5.71
CA ARG A 296 13.50 14.36 6.45
C ARG A 296 14.06 15.48 5.57
N ARG A 297 15.06 15.20 4.72
CA ARG A 297 15.66 16.18 3.80
C ARG A 297 14.64 16.67 2.77
N LEU A 298 13.86 15.78 2.20
CA LEU A 298 12.82 16.13 1.21
C LEU A 298 11.65 16.85 1.87
N GLY A 299 11.25 16.42 3.07
CA GLY A 299 10.15 17.05 3.82
C GLY A 299 8.82 17.05 3.07
N LEU A 300 8.59 16.05 2.19
CA LEU A 300 7.39 15.93 1.36
C LEU A 300 6.36 15.01 2.04
N PRO A 301 5.30 15.56 2.65
CA PRO A 301 4.30 14.73 3.31
C PRO A 301 3.37 14.01 2.33
N SER A 302 2.76 12.93 2.81
CA SER A 302 1.53 12.39 2.24
C SER A 302 0.33 13.03 2.93
N ARG A 303 -0.63 13.59 2.17
CA ARG A 303 -1.75 14.34 2.73
C ARG A 303 -3.01 14.30 1.87
N GLY A 304 -4.16 14.44 2.53
CA GLY A 304 -5.43 14.48 1.83
C GLY A 304 -5.74 13.14 1.16
N ILE A 305 -5.72 12.04 1.93
CA ILE A 305 -5.93 10.68 1.44
C ILE A 305 -7.26 10.16 1.94
N ILE A 306 -8.11 9.72 1.03
CA ILE A 306 -9.42 9.14 1.30
C ILE A 306 -9.40 7.68 0.87
N ILE A 307 -9.72 6.78 1.81
CA ILE A 307 -9.81 5.33 1.60
C ILE A 307 -11.21 4.89 2.01
N GLU A 308 -11.97 4.36 1.06
CA GLU A 308 -13.37 4.03 1.35
C GLU A 308 -13.89 2.84 0.54
N ASP A 309 -14.89 2.13 1.10
CA ASP A 309 -15.61 1.05 0.42
C ASP A 309 -14.67 -0.06 -0.11
N CYS A 310 -13.59 -0.36 0.63
CA CYS A 310 -12.61 -1.36 0.25
C CYS A 310 -12.79 -2.66 1.03
N THR A 311 -12.45 -3.77 0.38
CA THR A 311 -12.45 -5.12 0.96
C THR A 311 -11.03 -5.62 1.13
N PHE A 312 -10.69 -6.11 2.32
CA PHE A 312 -9.38 -6.64 2.66
C PHE A 312 -9.48 -8.12 3.01
N VAL A 313 -8.97 -8.96 2.12
CA VAL A 313 -9.08 -10.42 2.24
C VAL A 313 -7.96 -10.97 3.13
N SER A 314 -6.72 -10.53 2.88
CA SER A 314 -5.55 -10.85 3.70
C SER A 314 -4.51 -9.76 3.61
N GLY A 315 -3.62 -9.68 4.61
CA GLY A 315 -2.50 -8.76 4.59
C GLY A 315 -1.95 -8.44 5.99
N GLY A 316 -0.93 -7.61 6.05
CA GLY A 316 -0.42 -7.04 7.29
C GLY A 316 -1.46 -6.09 7.89
N ALA A 317 -1.50 -4.86 7.43
CA ALA A 317 -2.52 -3.89 7.81
C ALA A 317 -3.49 -3.64 6.65
N ALA A 318 -4.77 -3.41 6.96
CA ALA A 318 -5.70 -2.84 5.99
C ALA A 318 -5.20 -1.44 5.58
N VAL A 319 -4.87 -0.61 6.58
CA VAL A 319 -4.22 0.67 6.37
C VAL A 319 -3.02 0.80 7.33
N ALA A 320 -1.84 0.93 6.77
CA ALA A 320 -0.63 1.29 7.52
C ALA A 320 -0.23 2.74 7.25
N VAL A 321 0.31 3.40 8.27
CA VAL A 321 1.07 4.65 8.13
C VAL A 321 2.50 4.33 8.51
N GLY A 322 3.39 4.36 7.53
CA GLY A 322 4.79 4.01 7.73
C GLY A 322 5.16 2.59 7.23
N SER A 323 6.30 2.04 7.72
CA SER A 323 7.26 2.69 8.65
C SER A 323 7.99 3.90 8.04
N GLU A 324 8.05 4.03 6.73
CA GLU A 324 8.72 5.09 5.98
C GLU A 324 7.83 6.34 5.90
N MET A 325 7.83 7.16 6.99
CA MET A 325 6.94 8.31 7.12
C MET A 325 7.69 9.59 7.56
N SER A 326 8.96 9.69 7.23
CA SER A 326 9.86 10.76 7.71
C SER A 326 9.53 12.14 7.18
N GLY A 327 8.81 12.26 6.05
CA GLY A 327 8.30 13.53 5.52
C GLY A 327 6.98 13.98 6.15
N GLY A 328 6.33 13.12 6.93
CA GLY A 328 5.03 13.37 7.57
C GLY A 328 3.84 12.77 6.83
N VAL A 329 2.77 12.48 7.59
CA VAL A 329 1.46 12.03 7.07
C VAL A 329 0.37 12.78 7.79
N GLU A 330 -0.56 13.36 7.04
CA GLU A 330 -1.67 14.13 7.61
C GLU A 330 -2.95 14.07 6.77
N ASP A 331 -4.09 14.31 7.42
CA ASP A 331 -5.39 14.41 6.77
C ASP A 331 -5.74 13.13 5.98
N VAL A 332 -5.94 12.03 6.72
CA VAL A 332 -6.31 10.71 6.17
C VAL A 332 -7.69 10.30 6.70
N TRP A 333 -8.60 9.98 5.80
CA TRP A 333 -9.95 9.50 6.12
C TRP A 333 -10.13 8.08 5.59
N VAL A 334 -10.48 7.18 6.50
CA VAL A 334 -10.64 5.74 6.24
C VAL A 334 -12.02 5.30 6.68
N ARG A 335 -12.83 4.75 5.77
CA ARG A 335 -14.20 4.38 6.15
C ARG A 335 -14.84 3.29 5.29
N ARG A 336 -15.85 2.66 5.87
CA ARG A 336 -16.64 1.59 5.24
C ARG A 336 -15.75 0.48 4.69
N LEU A 337 -14.87 0.00 5.57
CA LEU A 337 -13.98 -1.12 5.26
C LEU A 337 -14.62 -2.44 5.66
N SER A 338 -14.42 -3.46 4.84
CA SER A 338 -14.85 -4.82 5.08
C SER A 338 -13.69 -5.79 5.10
N MET A 339 -13.64 -6.65 6.12
CA MET A 339 -12.65 -7.73 6.25
C MET A 339 -13.41 -9.04 6.51
N PRO A 340 -13.87 -9.71 5.44
CA PRO A 340 -14.63 -10.93 5.57
C PRO A 340 -13.78 -12.03 6.21
N ALA A 341 -14.40 -12.91 7.00
CA ALA A 341 -13.76 -14.16 7.36
C ALA A 341 -13.71 -15.03 6.11
N ASP A 342 -12.53 -15.53 5.77
CA ASP A 342 -12.42 -16.61 4.79
C ASP A 342 -12.40 -17.94 5.54
N PRO A 343 -13.49 -18.73 5.49
CA PRO A 343 -13.54 -20.03 6.17
C PRO A 343 -12.59 -21.07 5.54
N ALA A 344 -12.11 -20.85 4.31
CA ALA A 344 -11.20 -21.73 3.60
C ALA A 344 -9.74 -21.37 3.78
N ALA A 345 -9.44 -20.17 4.30
CA ALA A 345 -8.08 -19.67 4.34
C ALA A 345 -7.42 -19.94 5.69
N ASP A 346 -6.63 -20.99 5.73
CA ASP A 346 -5.55 -21.13 6.71
C ASP A 346 -4.50 -20.01 6.60
N GLU A 347 -4.53 -19.23 5.53
CA GLU A 347 -3.54 -18.22 5.15
C GLU A 347 -4.04 -16.77 5.22
N ALA A 348 -5.36 -16.55 5.29
CA ALA A 348 -5.93 -15.20 5.31
C ALA A 348 -6.07 -14.69 6.73
N TRP A 349 -5.11 -13.94 7.17
CA TRP A 349 -5.19 -13.19 8.40
C TRP A 349 -4.83 -11.73 8.15
N MET A 350 -5.57 -10.85 8.81
CA MET A 350 -5.32 -9.43 8.82
C MET A 350 -4.74 -9.06 10.19
N GLN A 351 -3.60 -8.37 10.24
CA GLN A 351 -2.99 -8.06 11.54
C GLN A 351 -3.63 -6.84 12.19
N TRP A 352 -3.89 -5.80 11.40
CA TRP A 352 -4.39 -4.50 11.89
C TRP A 352 -5.44 -3.90 10.95
N VAL A 353 -6.40 -3.15 11.50
CA VAL A 353 -7.24 -2.21 10.73
C VAL A 353 -6.42 -0.96 10.42
N LEU A 354 -5.86 -0.34 11.48
CA LEU A 354 -4.93 0.78 11.38
C LEU A 354 -3.64 0.46 12.12
N CYS A 355 -2.51 0.58 11.43
CA CYS A 355 -1.18 0.46 12.01
C CYS A 355 -0.34 1.72 11.75
N VAL A 356 -0.10 2.53 12.77
CA VAL A 356 0.89 3.59 12.73
C VAL A 356 2.20 3.03 13.28
N LYS A 357 3.14 2.73 12.38
CA LYS A 357 4.40 2.06 12.73
C LYS A 357 5.60 2.94 12.40
N SER A 358 6.48 3.12 13.38
CA SER A 358 7.67 3.96 13.26
C SER A 358 8.81 3.46 14.15
N THR A 359 9.97 4.10 14.01
CA THR A 359 11.16 3.84 14.82
C THR A 359 11.78 5.15 15.27
N SER A 360 12.79 5.07 16.15
CA SER A 360 13.55 6.23 16.63
C SER A 360 14.47 6.86 15.57
N THR A 361 14.49 6.36 14.33
CA THR A 361 15.31 6.90 13.23
C THR A 361 14.52 7.74 12.24
N ARG A 362 13.18 7.65 12.27
CA ARG A 362 12.30 8.23 11.24
C ARG A 362 12.11 9.74 11.38
N GLY A 363 11.77 10.24 12.57
CA GLY A 363 11.26 11.60 12.72
C GLY A 363 9.91 11.79 12.03
N GLY A 364 9.63 12.99 11.56
CA GLY A 364 8.39 13.33 10.89
C GLY A 364 7.18 13.42 11.82
N TYR A 365 5.98 13.29 11.27
CA TYR A 365 4.74 13.37 12.03
C TYR A 365 3.62 12.54 11.41
N VAL A 366 2.63 12.16 12.24
CA VAL A 366 1.34 11.56 11.82
C VAL A 366 0.23 12.28 12.57
N ARG A 367 -0.70 12.88 11.85
CA ARG A 367 -1.81 13.61 12.49
C ARG A 367 -3.07 13.64 11.63
N ASN A 368 -4.21 13.89 12.28
CA ASN A 368 -5.52 13.99 11.63
C ASN A 368 -5.86 12.71 10.86
N ILE A 369 -5.83 11.56 11.53
CA ILE A 369 -6.23 10.26 10.96
C ILE A 369 -7.61 9.90 11.52
N ASP A 370 -8.60 9.78 10.65
CA ASP A 370 -9.97 9.40 11.01
C ASP A 370 -10.32 8.04 10.41
N VAL A 371 -10.56 7.04 11.25
CA VAL A 371 -10.97 5.69 10.85
C VAL A 371 -12.35 5.41 11.42
N HIS A 372 -13.33 5.14 10.57
CA HIS A 372 -14.67 4.84 11.05
C HIS A 372 -15.46 3.88 10.13
N ASP A 373 -16.52 3.27 10.67
CA ASP A 373 -17.41 2.36 9.98
C ASP A 373 -16.65 1.15 9.37
N VAL A 374 -15.97 0.39 10.24
CA VAL A 374 -15.22 -0.81 9.87
C VAL A 374 -15.90 -2.04 10.43
N ASP A 375 -16.12 -3.06 9.59
CA ASP A 375 -16.60 -4.38 10.01
C ASP A 375 -15.56 -5.45 9.67
N SER A 376 -15.02 -6.12 10.68
CA SER A 376 -14.07 -7.21 10.53
C SER A 376 -14.57 -8.50 11.17
N ARG A 377 -14.61 -9.55 10.37
CA ARG A 377 -14.78 -10.93 10.81
C ARG A 377 -13.49 -11.72 10.84
N ALA A 378 -12.42 -11.15 10.28
CA ALA A 378 -11.09 -11.73 10.31
C ALA A 378 -10.52 -11.73 11.73
N TRP A 379 -9.62 -12.69 12.01
CA TRP A 379 -8.82 -12.63 13.23
C TRP A 379 -7.73 -11.58 13.07
N MET A 380 -7.47 -10.80 14.13
CA MET A 380 -6.47 -9.76 14.15
C MET A 380 -5.54 -9.84 15.36
N TYR A 381 -4.31 -9.35 15.22
CA TYR A 381 -3.50 -9.11 16.41
C TYR A 381 -4.07 -7.92 17.19
N ARG A 382 -4.20 -6.78 16.54
CA ARG A 382 -4.69 -5.55 17.19
C ARG A 382 -5.36 -4.66 16.14
N PRO A 383 -6.65 -4.44 16.20
CA PRO A 383 -7.33 -3.53 15.29
C PRO A 383 -6.67 -2.16 15.17
N LEU A 384 -6.24 -1.58 16.30
CA LEU A 384 -5.47 -0.33 16.33
C LEU A 384 -4.09 -0.57 16.94
N GLU A 385 -3.06 -0.29 16.18
CA GLU A 385 -1.66 -0.31 16.59
C GLU A 385 -1.01 1.06 16.35
N ILE A 386 -0.39 1.64 17.38
CA ILE A 386 0.49 2.80 17.25
C ILE A 386 1.79 2.44 17.96
N THR A 387 2.91 2.38 17.24
CA THR A 387 4.19 1.94 17.85
C THR A 387 5.39 2.69 17.31
N PHE A 388 6.28 3.09 18.22
CA PHE A 388 7.60 3.66 17.90
C PHE A 388 8.73 2.63 18.01
N SER A 389 8.38 1.36 18.27
CA SER A 389 9.32 0.26 18.41
C SER A 389 9.19 -0.77 17.27
N TYR A 390 8.82 -0.32 16.07
CA TYR A 390 8.69 -1.21 14.92
C TYR A 390 10.04 -1.86 14.59
N MET A 391 10.05 -3.17 14.33
CA MET A 391 11.27 -3.97 14.08
C MET A 391 12.40 -3.79 15.12
N GLY A 392 12.03 -3.62 16.39
CA GLY A 392 12.99 -3.50 17.49
C GLY A 392 13.45 -2.06 17.77
N GLY A 393 12.87 -1.07 17.08
CA GLY A 393 13.26 0.33 17.23
C GLY A 393 14.55 0.67 16.49
N GLY A 394 15.14 1.80 16.82
CA GLY A 394 16.40 2.29 16.27
C GLY A 394 17.31 2.82 17.39
N ASN A 395 18.49 3.26 17.04
CA ASN A 395 19.52 3.76 17.95
C ASN A 395 19.62 5.30 18.03
N GLN A 396 18.63 6.01 17.47
CA GLN A 396 18.54 7.46 17.50
C GLN A 396 17.35 7.90 18.38
N SER A 397 17.17 9.19 18.55
CA SER A 397 16.05 9.76 19.31
C SER A 397 15.11 10.61 18.43
N LEU A 398 15.03 10.27 17.15
CA LEU A 398 14.21 10.94 16.16
C LEU A 398 12.83 10.27 16.05
N PHE A 399 12.08 10.26 17.16
CA PHE A 399 10.72 9.73 17.16
C PHE A 399 9.76 10.67 16.41
N PRO A 400 8.73 10.14 15.73
CA PRO A 400 7.72 10.98 15.09
C PRO A 400 6.82 11.69 16.10
N GLU A 401 6.19 12.78 15.67
CA GLU A 401 5.04 13.35 16.37
C GLU A 401 3.78 12.62 15.92
N VAL A 402 3.02 12.04 16.86
CA VAL A 402 1.77 11.34 16.55
C VAL A 402 0.64 11.95 17.37
N SER A 403 -0.39 12.48 16.69
CA SER A 403 -1.54 13.09 17.33
C SER A 403 -2.82 12.99 16.49
N ASP A 404 -3.96 13.29 17.14
CA ASP A 404 -5.26 13.47 16.51
C ASP A 404 -5.69 12.28 15.67
N ILE A 405 -5.69 11.10 16.30
CA ILE A 405 -6.15 9.85 15.72
C ILE A 405 -7.52 9.49 16.28
N ARG A 406 -8.49 9.33 15.39
CA ARG A 406 -9.84 8.91 15.73
C ARG A 406 -10.14 7.53 15.16
N PHE A 407 -10.65 6.65 16.02
CA PHE A 407 -11.03 5.28 15.70
C PHE A 407 -12.47 5.07 16.21
N ASP A 408 -13.46 5.17 15.33
CA ASP A 408 -14.87 5.28 15.69
C ASP A 408 -15.73 4.26 14.94
N ARG A 409 -16.71 3.67 15.61
CA ARG A 409 -17.64 2.67 15.01
C ARG A 409 -16.91 1.53 14.28
N VAL A 410 -15.92 0.96 14.98
CA VAL A 410 -15.18 -0.19 14.49
C VAL A 410 -15.64 -1.45 15.21
N ARG A 411 -16.03 -2.45 14.44
CA ARG A 411 -16.41 -3.76 14.96
C ARG A 411 -15.41 -4.80 14.49
N VAL A 412 -14.88 -5.58 15.45
CA VAL A 412 -13.96 -6.68 15.18
C VAL A 412 -14.43 -7.91 15.96
N ALA A 413 -14.69 -9.00 15.24
CA ALA A 413 -15.20 -10.22 15.85
C ALA A 413 -14.15 -10.90 16.74
N ARG A 414 -12.86 -10.89 16.38
CA ARG A 414 -11.81 -11.60 17.14
C ARG A 414 -10.47 -10.85 17.03
N ALA A 415 -9.82 -10.59 18.17
CA ALA A 415 -8.51 -9.99 18.23
C ALA A 415 -7.66 -10.57 19.38
N GLU A 416 -6.35 -10.45 19.30
CA GLU A 416 -5.47 -10.67 20.46
C GLU A 416 -5.73 -9.58 21.50
N ARG A 417 -5.71 -8.30 21.09
CA ARG A 417 -5.98 -7.11 21.91
C ARG A 417 -6.84 -6.12 21.12
N ALA A 418 -7.65 -5.35 21.81
CA ALA A 418 -8.48 -4.33 21.18
C ALA A 418 -7.61 -3.20 20.55
N TYR A 419 -6.58 -2.76 21.27
CA TYR A 419 -5.63 -1.75 20.80
C TYR A 419 -4.30 -1.84 21.55
N ARG A 420 -3.24 -1.32 20.93
CA ARG A 420 -1.93 -1.10 21.55
C ARG A 420 -1.35 0.25 21.10
N MET A 421 -0.94 1.06 22.08
CA MET A 421 -0.30 2.35 21.87
C MET A 421 1.01 2.38 22.64
N LEU A 422 2.15 2.43 21.92
CA LEU A 422 3.50 2.44 22.47
C LEU A 422 4.26 3.65 21.92
N GLY A 423 4.21 4.77 22.63
CA GLY A 423 5.04 5.94 22.37
C GLY A 423 6.46 5.77 22.91
N ALA A 424 7.13 6.89 23.15
CA ALA A 424 8.41 6.95 23.85
C ALA A 424 8.33 7.98 24.98
N GLU A 425 9.13 7.82 26.02
CA GLU A 425 9.16 8.78 27.14
C GLU A 425 9.45 10.20 26.66
N SER A 426 10.40 10.34 25.74
CA SER A 426 10.79 11.64 25.15
C SER A 426 9.85 12.14 24.07
N ARG A 427 8.93 11.32 23.58
CA ARG A 427 7.96 11.66 22.50
C ARG A 427 6.67 10.87 22.70
N ARG A 428 5.72 11.49 23.38
CA ARG A 428 4.45 10.82 23.71
C ARG A 428 3.44 10.94 22.58
N ILE A 429 2.62 9.90 22.39
CA ILE A 429 1.45 9.93 21.51
C ILE A 429 0.40 10.83 22.15
N ARG A 430 -0.34 11.62 21.38
CA ARG A 430 -1.33 12.57 21.89
C ARG A 430 -2.67 12.48 21.16
N SER A 431 -3.76 12.82 21.87
CA SER A 431 -5.09 12.99 21.28
C SER A 431 -5.54 11.78 20.47
N VAL A 432 -5.63 10.60 21.11
CA VAL A 432 -6.19 9.40 20.48
C VAL A 432 -7.56 9.09 21.05
N ALA A 433 -8.56 8.95 20.19
CA ALA A 433 -9.92 8.61 20.59
C ALA A 433 -10.36 7.26 19.99
N VAL A 434 -10.75 6.32 20.83
CA VAL A 434 -11.46 5.08 20.45
C VAL A 434 -12.87 5.19 20.96
N THR A 435 -13.85 5.25 20.05
CA THR A 435 -15.24 5.52 20.42
C THR A 435 -16.22 4.60 19.71
N ASN A 436 -17.37 4.34 20.34
CA ASN A 436 -18.51 3.62 19.76
C ASN A 436 -18.11 2.29 19.08
N SER A 437 -17.12 1.59 19.63
CA SER A 437 -16.50 0.43 18.98
C SER A 437 -16.72 -0.85 19.78
N ARG A 438 -16.60 -1.98 19.09
CA ARG A 438 -16.85 -3.28 19.69
C ARG A 438 -15.84 -4.33 19.24
N PHE A 439 -15.20 -4.98 20.20
CA PHE A 439 -14.24 -6.06 20.03
C PHE A 439 -14.80 -7.29 20.75
N ASP A 440 -15.44 -8.21 20.00
CA ASP A 440 -16.29 -9.25 20.59
C ASP A 440 -15.51 -10.31 21.37
N VAL A 441 -14.41 -10.82 20.81
CA VAL A 441 -13.52 -11.80 21.48
C VAL A 441 -12.11 -11.25 21.52
N VAL A 442 -11.60 -11.03 22.73
CA VAL A 442 -10.25 -10.46 22.96
C VAL A 442 -9.49 -11.32 23.96
N ALA A 443 -8.28 -11.73 23.59
CA ALA A 443 -7.48 -12.69 24.37
C ALA A 443 -6.63 -12.04 25.45
N ALA A 444 -6.29 -10.75 25.33
CA ALA A 444 -5.43 -10.04 26.26
C ALA A 444 -5.81 -8.55 26.41
N GLU A 445 -5.39 -7.96 27.51
CA GLU A 445 -5.67 -6.55 27.80
C GLU A 445 -5.08 -5.58 26.79
N ALA A 446 -5.77 -4.47 26.57
CA ALA A 446 -5.26 -3.35 25.80
C ALA A 446 -4.04 -2.72 26.50
N VAL A 447 -3.14 -2.14 25.69
CA VAL A 447 -1.90 -1.54 26.21
C VAL A 447 -1.80 -0.09 25.77
N VAL A 448 -1.56 0.81 26.74
CA VAL A 448 -1.29 2.22 26.51
C VAL A 448 -0.07 2.63 27.31
N GLN A 449 1.02 2.97 26.63
CA GLN A 449 2.26 3.44 27.26
C GLN A 449 2.80 4.66 26.53
N TYR A 450 3.23 5.68 27.30
CA TYR A 450 3.74 6.93 26.75
C TYR A 450 2.75 7.59 25.78
N ALA A 451 1.50 7.68 26.21
CA ALA A 451 0.42 8.37 25.48
C ALA A 451 -0.36 9.27 26.45
N ASP A 452 -0.73 10.45 25.95
CA ASP A 452 -1.51 11.45 26.68
C ASP A 452 -2.82 11.72 25.93
N ASP A 453 -3.84 12.20 26.65
CA ASP A 453 -5.15 12.57 26.10
C ASP A 453 -5.81 11.43 25.31
N VAL A 454 -5.73 10.20 25.86
CA VAL A 454 -6.38 9.02 25.28
C VAL A 454 -7.81 8.94 25.78
N THR A 455 -8.77 9.02 24.87
CA THR A 455 -10.20 8.92 25.15
C THR A 455 -10.73 7.57 24.72
N ILE A 456 -11.23 6.78 25.66
CA ILE A 456 -11.99 5.53 25.42
C ILE A 456 -13.43 5.78 25.86
N ARG A 457 -14.36 5.78 24.91
CA ARG A 457 -15.77 6.08 25.22
C ARG A 457 -16.73 5.21 24.43
N ASN A 458 -17.68 4.58 25.15
CA ASN A 458 -18.68 3.68 24.59
C ASN A 458 -18.04 2.55 23.77
N VAL A 459 -17.05 1.88 24.36
CA VAL A 459 -16.31 0.76 23.79
C VAL A 459 -16.65 -0.53 24.52
N TRP A 460 -16.82 -1.62 23.79
CA TRP A 460 -17.08 -2.95 24.33
C TRP A 460 -15.92 -3.87 24.00
N ILE A 461 -15.35 -4.52 25.03
CA ILE A 461 -14.22 -5.44 24.90
C ILE A 461 -14.56 -6.74 25.62
N GLY A 462 -14.62 -7.87 24.90
CA GLY A 462 -14.93 -9.18 25.47
C GLY A 462 -16.31 -9.29 26.14
N GLY A 463 -17.22 -8.40 25.78
CA GLY A 463 -18.56 -8.33 26.39
C GLY A 463 -18.71 -7.23 27.45
N ASP A 464 -17.60 -6.70 27.98
CA ASP A 464 -17.61 -5.66 28.99
C ASP A 464 -17.55 -4.25 28.37
N ARG A 465 -18.29 -3.32 28.95
CA ARG A 465 -18.23 -1.92 28.54
C ARG A 465 -17.07 -1.21 29.23
N VAL A 466 -16.23 -0.57 28.43
CA VAL A 466 -15.07 0.19 28.88
C VAL A 466 -15.25 1.65 28.46
N GLY A 467 -15.24 2.59 29.40
CA GLY A 467 -15.35 4.04 29.15
C GLY A 467 -16.78 4.55 28.92
#